data_620d8f27f2d3e7b3eba7253c58511cc5
#
_entry.id   620d8f27f2d3e7b3eba7253c58511cc5
#
_cell.length_a   1.000
_cell.length_b   1.000
_cell.length_c   1.000
_cell.angle_alpha   90.00
_cell.angle_beta   90.00
_cell.angle_gamma   90.00
#
_symmetry.space_group_name_H-M   'P 1'
#
loop_
_entity.id
_entity.type
_entity.pdbx_description
1 polymer ?
#
loop_
_entity_poly.entity_id
_entity_poly.type
_entity_poly.pdbx_seq_one_letter_code
_entity_poly.pdbx_strand_id
1 'polypeptide(L)'
;MKKYVALLSLAILASCSSRPELVQMTNQGPAQGSTFSISYLVPEGLDYRSEIDSVLDAMDAQMSLWVGNSEISVLNNGDSIFLSTDFYDVILKSLMLSELTDGAFDISIAPLIQAWGFSGGSRKDAINIDSLMNFVGYKGMVAHRPGTRLEKYALPQGYAIDVNAIAQGYTVDVVASLLESEDVSNYMIEIGGEVRCNGVNARGRKWRIGIEEPSEERVTGQFQTIVELDSMSLATSGNYRKYWEDQTGQKVVHSIDPETGRPVISNLLSASIIAPTATTADALATACMIKGIVGATNMLDRFPDVEGYFIVGTKFGEIEVIETPGWKRYTVN
;
A
#
# COMPACT_ATOMS: atom_id res chain seq x y z
N MET A 1 57.11 -5.88 62.52
CA MET A 1 56.67 -5.37 61.22
C MET A 1 55.35 -6.03 60.87
N LYS A 2 54.22 -5.40 61.11
CA LYS A 2 52.87 -5.92 60.79
C LYS A 2 52.41 -5.25 59.41
N LYS A 3 52.19 -6.10 58.38
CA LYS A 3 51.72 -5.70 57.11
C LYS A 3 50.16 -5.67 57.16
N TYR A 4 49.57 -4.49 56.98
CA TYR A 4 48.13 -4.34 56.78
C TYR A 4 47.84 -4.51 55.30
N VAL A 5 47.03 -5.51 54.94
CA VAL A 5 46.46 -5.70 53.63
C VAL A 5 45.11 -5.02 53.68
N ALA A 6 44.99 -3.92 52.94
CA ALA A 6 43.70 -3.24 52.72
C ALA A 6 42.94 -3.95 51.61
N LEU A 7 41.84 -4.63 51.94
CA LEU A 7 40.84 -5.15 50.95
C LEU A 7 40.00 -3.99 50.47
N LEU A 8 40.18 -3.62 49.19
CA LEU A 8 39.34 -2.68 48.49
C LEU A 8 38.12 -3.43 47.96
N SER A 9 36.99 -3.31 48.63
CA SER A 9 35.70 -3.88 48.19
C SER A 9 35.13 -3.02 47.04
N LEU A 10 35.19 -3.51 45.81
CA LEU A 10 34.56 -2.88 44.64
C LEU A 10 33.05 -3.18 44.66
N ALA A 11 32.25 -2.25 45.12
CA ALA A 11 30.79 -2.33 45.05
C ALA A 11 30.37 -2.07 43.61
N ILE A 12 30.02 -3.14 42.86
CA ILE A 12 29.36 -3.03 41.56
C ILE A 12 27.93 -2.61 41.84
N LEU A 13 27.61 -1.36 41.64
CA LEU A 13 26.25 -0.86 41.56
C LEU A 13 25.61 -1.42 40.26
N ALA A 14 24.94 -2.55 40.39
CA ALA A 14 24.01 -3.01 39.36
C ALA A 14 22.83 -2.03 39.34
N SER A 15 22.91 -1.00 38.52
CA SER A 15 21.77 -0.15 38.18
C SER A 15 20.79 -1.04 37.39
N CYS A 16 19.80 -1.59 38.09
CA CYS A 16 18.59 -2.10 37.45
C CYS A 16 17.85 -0.87 36.86
N SER A 17 18.17 -0.48 35.64
CA SER A 17 17.28 0.35 34.86
C SER A 17 16.06 -0.50 34.55
N SER A 18 14.97 -0.36 35.32
CA SER A 18 13.68 -0.87 34.93
C SER A 18 13.37 -0.24 33.57
N ARG A 19 13.15 -1.07 32.53
CA ARG A 19 12.65 -0.55 31.27
C ARG A 19 11.35 0.21 31.56
N PRO A 20 11.15 1.41 30.99
CA PRO A 20 9.91 2.12 31.19
C PRO A 20 8.73 1.24 30.75
N GLU A 21 7.66 1.29 31.52
CA GLU A 21 6.40 0.64 31.15
C GLU A 21 5.88 1.29 29.86
N LEU A 22 5.59 0.46 28.85
CA LEU A 22 5.08 0.94 27.58
C LEU A 22 3.57 0.97 27.62
N VAL A 23 2.99 2.10 27.18
CA VAL A 23 1.56 2.29 27.03
C VAL A 23 1.22 2.32 25.53
N GLN A 24 0.00 1.91 25.19
CA GLN A 24 -0.48 1.98 23.81
C GLN A 24 -1.02 3.39 23.53
N MET A 25 -0.40 4.06 22.57
CA MET A 25 -0.94 5.26 21.93
C MET A 25 -1.71 4.86 20.67
N THR A 26 -2.74 5.62 20.31
CA THR A 26 -3.49 5.43 19.06
C THR A 26 -3.86 6.80 18.49
N ASN A 27 -3.37 7.04 17.26
CA ASN A 27 -3.71 8.23 16.47
C ASN A 27 -4.65 7.83 15.33
N GLN A 28 -5.68 8.62 15.09
CA GLN A 28 -6.68 8.39 14.05
C GLN A 28 -7.08 9.71 13.38
N GLY A 29 -7.46 9.63 12.11
CA GLY A 29 -7.91 10.79 11.37
C GLY A 29 -8.18 10.51 9.91
N PRO A 30 -8.55 11.54 9.12
CA PRO A 30 -8.62 11.43 7.67
C PRO A 30 -7.22 11.41 7.06
N ALA A 31 -7.02 10.64 5.98
CA ALA A 31 -5.81 10.62 5.18
C ALA A 31 -6.11 10.12 3.76
N GLN A 32 -5.51 10.75 2.74
CA GLN A 32 -5.45 10.27 1.36
C GLN A 32 -6.81 9.82 0.78
N GLY A 33 -7.87 10.61 1.05
CA GLY A 33 -9.23 10.30 0.61
C GLY A 33 -9.93 9.18 1.39
N SER A 34 -9.33 8.70 2.50
CA SER A 34 -9.82 7.68 3.42
C SER A 34 -9.56 8.08 4.88
N THR A 35 -9.24 7.12 5.73
CA THR A 35 -8.89 7.31 7.15
C THR A 35 -7.59 6.60 7.47
N PHE A 36 -6.96 6.98 8.57
CA PHE A 36 -5.85 6.23 9.16
C PHE A 36 -6.13 5.86 10.61
N SER A 37 -5.53 4.77 11.06
CA SER A 37 -5.50 4.32 12.46
C SER A 37 -4.13 3.73 12.77
N ILE A 38 -3.35 4.40 13.62
CA ILE A 38 -1.98 4.03 13.95
C ILE A 38 -1.90 3.79 15.45
N SER A 39 -1.61 2.54 15.84
CA SER A 39 -1.41 2.12 17.24
C SER A 39 0.04 1.72 17.45
N TYR A 40 0.67 2.21 18.53
CA TYR A 40 2.06 1.91 18.85
C TYR A 40 2.31 1.91 20.36
N LEU A 41 3.38 1.24 20.82
CA LEU A 41 3.74 1.16 22.23
C LEU A 41 4.95 2.06 22.52
N VAL A 42 4.75 3.02 23.43
CA VAL A 42 5.75 4.01 23.82
C VAL A 42 5.73 4.24 25.34
N PRO A 43 6.79 4.79 25.94
CA PRO A 43 6.74 5.32 27.30
C PRO A 43 5.61 6.33 27.46
N GLU A 44 4.99 6.36 28.64
CA GLU A 44 3.91 7.31 28.95
C GLU A 44 4.34 8.76 28.70
N GLY A 45 3.47 9.51 28.01
CA GLY A 45 3.69 10.92 27.66
C GLY A 45 4.35 11.17 26.32
N LEU A 46 4.73 10.12 25.56
CA LEU A 46 5.17 10.26 24.16
C LEU A 46 4.00 10.06 23.20
N ASP A 47 3.90 10.96 22.22
CA ASP A 47 2.91 10.91 21.14
C ASP A 47 3.54 11.48 19.87
N TYR A 48 3.50 10.72 18.79
CA TYR A 48 4.06 11.09 17.48
C TYR A 48 2.99 11.62 16.51
N ARG A 49 1.86 12.09 17.03
CA ARG A 49 0.76 12.60 16.21
C ARG A 49 1.20 13.70 15.25
N SER A 50 2.00 14.64 15.71
CA SER A 50 2.46 15.78 14.90
C SER A 50 3.36 15.34 13.74
N GLU A 51 4.25 14.40 14.01
CA GLU A 51 5.19 13.82 13.04
C GLU A 51 4.45 12.98 12.00
N ILE A 52 3.46 12.19 12.44
CA ILE A 52 2.57 11.41 11.55
C ILE A 52 1.78 12.36 10.64
N ASP A 53 1.13 13.41 11.19
CA ASP A 53 0.40 14.37 10.38
C ASP A 53 1.32 15.06 9.36
N SER A 54 2.57 15.38 9.73
CA SER A 54 3.56 15.97 8.83
C SER A 54 3.94 15.04 7.67
N VAL A 55 4.03 13.73 7.93
CA VAL A 55 4.24 12.72 6.85
C VAL A 55 3.04 12.69 5.91
N LEU A 56 1.83 12.63 6.45
CA LEU A 56 0.61 12.57 5.63
C LEU A 56 0.46 13.81 4.74
N ASP A 57 0.70 14.99 5.29
CA ASP A 57 0.67 16.26 4.54
C ASP A 57 1.74 16.30 3.45
N ALA A 58 2.96 15.80 3.72
CA ALA A 58 4.02 15.70 2.75
C ALA A 58 3.67 14.75 1.59
N MET A 59 3.07 13.59 1.90
CA MET A 59 2.63 12.63 0.87
C MET A 59 1.53 13.22 -0.02
N ASP A 60 0.58 13.95 0.55
CA ASP A 60 -0.46 14.65 -0.22
C ASP A 60 0.13 15.73 -1.14
N ALA A 61 1.09 16.52 -0.65
CA ALA A 61 1.78 17.52 -1.45
C ALA A 61 2.59 16.94 -2.62
N GLN A 62 2.99 15.68 -2.52
CA GLN A 62 3.77 14.98 -3.53
C GLN A 62 2.89 14.20 -4.51
N MET A 63 1.93 13.41 -4.02
CA MET A 63 1.26 12.34 -4.77
C MET A 63 -0.25 12.51 -4.96
N SER A 64 -0.89 13.53 -4.37
CA SER A 64 -2.32 13.72 -4.51
C SER A 64 -2.69 14.28 -5.88
N LEU A 65 -3.50 13.55 -6.64
CA LEU A 65 -4.07 14.01 -7.92
C LEU A 65 -5.15 15.09 -7.75
N TRP A 66 -5.63 15.31 -6.51
CA TRP A 66 -6.63 16.34 -6.19
C TRP A 66 -6.02 17.67 -5.71
N VAL A 67 -4.72 17.68 -5.41
CA VAL A 67 -3.96 18.88 -5.07
C VAL A 67 -3.31 19.41 -6.35
N GLY A 68 -3.80 20.54 -6.87
CA GLY A 68 -3.41 21.05 -8.20
C GLY A 68 -1.93 21.47 -8.33
N ASN A 69 -1.24 21.71 -7.21
CA ASN A 69 0.19 22.04 -7.16
C ASN A 69 1.03 20.92 -6.53
N SER A 70 0.49 19.72 -6.37
CA SER A 70 1.29 18.54 -5.99
C SER A 70 2.32 18.20 -7.06
N GLU A 71 3.38 17.52 -6.69
CA GLU A 71 4.43 17.13 -7.64
C GLU A 71 3.88 16.29 -8.79
N ILE A 72 2.99 15.33 -8.49
CA ILE A 72 2.35 14.51 -9.52
C ILE A 72 1.47 15.34 -10.46
N SER A 73 0.72 16.32 -9.93
CA SER A 73 -0.12 17.19 -10.74
C SER A 73 0.70 18.07 -11.69
N VAL A 74 1.82 18.60 -11.20
CA VAL A 74 2.76 19.39 -12.01
C VAL A 74 3.37 18.54 -13.13
N LEU A 75 3.81 17.30 -12.83
CA LEU A 75 4.33 16.38 -13.86
C LEU A 75 3.25 16.01 -14.89
N ASN A 76 2.05 15.72 -14.45
CA ASN A 76 0.92 15.36 -15.34
C ASN A 76 0.47 16.52 -16.24
N ASN A 77 0.76 17.75 -15.85
CA ASN A 77 0.56 18.95 -16.69
C ASN A 77 1.67 19.16 -17.74
N GLY A 78 2.70 18.31 -17.74
CA GLY A 78 3.82 18.36 -18.70
C GLY A 78 5.00 19.24 -18.28
N ASP A 79 5.01 19.72 -17.04
CA ASP A 79 6.11 20.50 -16.49
C ASP A 79 7.24 19.61 -15.98
N SER A 80 8.44 20.17 -15.79
CA SER A 80 9.58 19.49 -15.21
C SER A 80 9.89 20.04 -13.82
N ILE A 81 10.11 19.11 -12.85
CA ILE A 81 10.38 19.45 -11.45
C ILE A 81 11.58 18.69 -10.89
N PHE A 82 12.13 19.18 -9.79
CA PHE A 82 12.96 18.37 -8.91
C PHE A 82 12.03 17.50 -8.05
N LEU A 83 12.21 16.19 -8.12
CA LEU A 83 11.40 15.27 -7.34
C LEU A 83 11.85 15.29 -5.86
N SER A 84 10.89 15.28 -4.95
CA SER A 84 11.14 14.95 -3.54
C SER A 84 11.70 13.54 -3.40
N THR A 85 12.25 13.21 -2.23
CA THR A 85 12.84 11.88 -1.97
C THR A 85 11.80 10.78 -2.12
N ASP A 86 10.65 10.97 -1.49
CA ASP A 86 9.61 9.94 -1.46
C ASP A 86 8.98 9.75 -2.83
N PHE A 87 8.68 10.84 -3.54
CA PHE A 87 8.07 10.72 -4.86
C PHE A 87 9.01 10.11 -5.90
N TYR A 88 10.31 10.44 -5.81
CA TYR A 88 11.34 9.78 -6.61
C TYR A 88 11.38 8.27 -6.35
N ASP A 89 11.35 7.86 -5.08
CA ASP A 89 11.35 6.45 -4.68
C ASP A 89 10.08 5.72 -5.12
N VAL A 90 8.91 6.37 -5.01
CA VAL A 90 7.64 5.81 -5.51
C VAL A 90 7.71 5.54 -7.01
N ILE A 91 8.20 6.50 -7.81
CA ILE A 91 8.36 6.30 -9.26
C ILE A 91 9.29 5.11 -9.55
N LEU A 92 10.46 5.04 -8.90
CA LEU A 92 11.40 3.94 -9.14
C LEU A 92 10.86 2.58 -8.72
N LYS A 93 10.22 2.50 -7.54
CA LYS A 93 9.56 1.27 -7.05
C LYS A 93 8.42 0.85 -7.97
N SER A 94 7.64 1.82 -8.46
CA SER A 94 6.56 1.55 -9.42
C SER A 94 7.09 0.94 -10.71
N LEU A 95 8.16 1.50 -11.28
CA LEU A 95 8.75 0.95 -12.51
C LEU A 95 9.31 -0.46 -12.29
N MET A 96 9.97 -0.71 -11.16
CA MET A 96 10.44 -2.05 -10.80
C MET A 96 9.28 -3.05 -10.66
N LEU A 97 8.20 -2.69 -9.97
CA LEU A 97 7.02 -3.54 -9.80
C LEU A 97 6.28 -3.75 -11.12
N SER A 98 6.25 -2.74 -12.00
CA SER A 98 5.71 -2.90 -13.35
C SER A 98 6.48 -3.96 -14.15
N GLU A 99 7.82 -3.96 -14.09
CA GLU A 99 8.65 -4.98 -14.73
C GLU A 99 8.40 -6.37 -14.13
N LEU A 100 8.36 -6.47 -12.79
CA LEU A 100 8.14 -7.74 -12.08
C LEU A 100 6.73 -8.33 -12.28
N THR A 101 5.73 -7.50 -12.59
CA THR A 101 4.34 -7.93 -12.84
C THR A 101 4.00 -8.04 -14.32
N ASP A 102 5.01 -7.89 -15.22
CA ASP A 102 4.83 -7.85 -16.67
C ASP A 102 3.79 -6.79 -17.11
N GLY A 103 3.80 -5.64 -16.44
CA GLY A 103 2.93 -4.51 -16.73
C GLY A 103 1.51 -4.62 -16.19
N ALA A 104 1.17 -5.64 -15.38
CA ALA A 104 -0.15 -5.68 -14.75
C ALA A 104 -0.33 -4.54 -13.72
N PHE A 105 0.71 -4.18 -13.01
CA PHE A 105 0.79 -2.93 -12.28
C PHE A 105 1.54 -1.91 -13.17
N ASP A 106 0.91 -0.78 -13.47
CA ASP A 106 1.50 0.25 -14.33
C ASP A 106 0.97 1.64 -13.97
N ILE A 107 1.84 2.51 -13.46
CA ILE A 107 1.45 3.87 -13.07
C ILE A 107 1.15 4.78 -14.26
N SER A 108 1.54 4.44 -15.48
CA SER A 108 1.22 5.21 -16.70
C SER A 108 -0.25 5.11 -17.12
N ILE A 109 -1.07 4.39 -16.35
CA ILE A 109 -2.48 4.12 -16.60
C ILE A 109 -3.38 5.37 -16.54
N ALA A 110 -2.92 6.51 -16.01
CA ALA A 110 -3.72 7.71 -15.75
C ALA A 110 -4.60 8.17 -16.91
N PRO A 111 -4.15 8.21 -18.18
CA PRO A 111 -5.00 8.63 -19.30
C PRO A 111 -6.24 7.74 -19.47
N LEU A 112 -6.12 6.45 -19.18
CA LEU A 112 -7.22 5.50 -19.27
C LEU A 112 -8.16 5.65 -18.07
N ILE A 113 -7.64 5.73 -16.84
CA ILE A 113 -8.43 5.97 -15.62
C ILE A 113 -9.30 7.21 -15.79
N GLN A 114 -8.72 8.30 -16.30
CA GLN A 114 -9.45 9.53 -16.57
C GLN A 114 -10.53 9.35 -17.66
N ALA A 115 -10.21 8.67 -18.76
CA ALA A 115 -11.15 8.45 -19.86
C ALA A 115 -12.34 7.58 -19.43
N TRP A 116 -12.10 6.57 -18.58
CA TRP A 116 -13.14 5.72 -18.01
C TRP A 116 -13.94 6.38 -16.87
N GLY A 117 -13.54 7.58 -16.40
CA GLY A 117 -14.27 8.36 -15.39
C GLY A 117 -14.02 7.97 -13.95
N PHE A 118 -12.93 7.25 -13.65
CA PHE A 118 -12.60 6.79 -12.28
C PHE A 118 -11.76 7.79 -11.45
N SER A 119 -11.30 8.90 -12.05
CA SER A 119 -10.52 9.97 -11.39
C SER A 119 -11.35 11.21 -11.03
N GLY A 120 -12.65 11.04 -10.71
CA GLY A 120 -13.55 12.16 -10.33
C GLY A 120 -14.05 13.00 -11.49
N GLY A 121 -13.72 12.67 -12.75
CA GLY A 121 -14.23 13.29 -13.97
C GLY A 121 -15.49 12.60 -14.50
N SER A 122 -16.20 13.27 -15.42
CA SER A 122 -17.26 12.60 -16.17
C SER A 122 -16.65 11.65 -17.21
N ARG A 123 -17.21 10.46 -17.32
CA ARG A 123 -16.88 9.54 -18.42
C ARG A 123 -17.01 10.26 -19.77
N LYS A 124 -16.06 10.06 -20.67
CA LYS A 124 -16.18 10.52 -22.06
C LYS A 124 -17.18 9.65 -22.82
N ASP A 125 -18.08 10.26 -23.58
CA ASP A 125 -19.11 9.54 -24.35
C ASP A 125 -18.50 8.58 -25.39
N ALA A 126 -17.31 8.91 -25.91
CA ALA A 126 -16.56 8.06 -26.82
C ALA A 126 -15.08 8.05 -26.40
N ILE A 127 -14.58 6.87 -26.01
CA ILE A 127 -13.18 6.66 -25.64
C ILE A 127 -12.45 6.06 -26.85
N ASN A 128 -11.46 6.79 -27.38
CA ASN A 128 -10.53 6.24 -28.36
C ASN A 128 -9.36 5.57 -27.61
N ILE A 129 -9.55 4.30 -27.23
CA ILE A 129 -8.57 3.52 -26.49
C ILE A 129 -7.25 3.43 -27.26
N ASP A 130 -7.30 3.13 -28.57
CA ASP A 130 -6.09 2.96 -29.39
C ASP A 130 -5.21 4.22 -29.38
N SER A 131 -5.83 5.40 -29.36
CA SER A 131 -5.09 6.66 -29.24
C SER A 131 -4.46 6.84 -27.87
N LEU A 132 -5.16 6.46 -26.78
CA LEU A 132 -4.66 6.58 -25.42
C LEU A 132 -3.54 5.57 -25.13
N MET A 133 -3.62 4.38 -25.71
CA MET A 133 -2.60 3.34 -25.57
C MET A 133 -1.20 3.75 -26.06
N ASN A 134 -1.10 4.78 -26.91
CA ASN A 134 0.20 5.34 -27.28
C ASN A 134 0.95 6.02 -26.10
N PHE A 135 0.23 6.35 -25.03
CA PHE A 135 0.73 7.06 -23.85
C PHE A 135 0.64 6.21 -22.56
N VAL A 136 0.42 4.91 -22.71
CA VAL A 136 0.35 3.94 -21.61
C VAL A 136 1.33 2.82 -21.88
N GLY A 137 1.98 2.34 -20.83
CA GLY A 137 2.90 1.23 -20.88
C GLY A 137 4.22 1.52 -20.17
N TYR A 138 4.50 0.73 -19.15
CA TYR A 138 5.68 0.87 -18.29
C TYR A 138 7.01 0.89 -19.05
N LYS A 139 7.11 0.21 -20.21
CA LYS A 139 8.35 0.18 -21.02
C LYS A 139 8.76 1.57 -21.48
N GLY A 140 7.79 2.40 -21.85
CA GLY A 140 8.04 3.80 -22.18
C GLY A 140 8.51 4.60 -20.97
N MET A 141 7.93 4.35 -19.81
CA MET A 141 8.33 4.97 -18.54
C MET A 141 9.72 4.50 -18.09
N VAL A 142 10.03 3.20 -18.18
CA VAL A 142 11.37 2.66 -17.85
C VAL A 142 12.46 3.27 -18.73
N ALA A 143 12.20 3.46 -20.02
CA ALA A 143 13.14 4.13 -20.94
C ALA A 143 13.39 5.60 -20.57
N HIS A 144 12.45 6.24 -19.86
CA HIS A 144 12.51 7.65 -19.43
C HIS A 144 12.54 7.78 -17.89
N ARG A 145 12.98 6.74 -17.19
CA ARG A 145 13.07 6.79 -15.71
C ARG A 145 13.89 7.99 -15.25
N PRO A 146 13.55 8.59 -14.10
CA PRO A 146 14.32 9.70 -13.57
C PRO A 146 15.78 9.29 -13.34
N GLY A 147 16.69 10.21 -13.66
CA GLY A 147 18.11 10.07 -13.38
C GLY A 147 18.42 10.24 -11.88
N THR A 148 19.22 11.24 -11.53
CA THR A 148 19.43 11.58 -10.12
C THR A 148 18.37 12.56 -9.62
N ARG A 149 18.11 12.59 -8.31
CA ARG A 149 17.22 13.59 -7.70
C ARG A 149 17.71 15.05 -7.84
N LEU A 150 18.96 15.23 -8.22
CA LEU A 150 19.56 16.55 -8.46
C LEU A 150 19.23 17.11 -9.84
N GLU A 151 18.53 16.36 -10.67
CA GLU A 151 18.12 16.74 -12.00
C GLU A 151 16.59 16.92 -12.05
N LYS A 152 16.14 17.87 -12.88
CA LYS A 152 14.70 17.99 -13.14
C LYS A 152 14.23 16.77 -13.94
N TYR A 153 13.10 16.24 -13.53
CA TYR A 153 12.40 15.16 -14.22
C TYR A 153 11.13 15.69 -14.90
N ALA A 154 10.83 15.17 -16.06
CA ALA A 154 9.58 15.36 -16.77
C ALA A 154 9.11 14.01 -17.31
N LEU A 155 7.81 13.81 -17.40
CA LEU A 155 7.24 12.65 -18.06
C LEU A 155 7.51 12.70 -19.59
N PRO A 156 7.56 11.53 -20.26
CA PRO A 156 7.56 11.51 -21.72
C PRO A 156 6.32 12.23 -22.25
N GLN A 157 6.46 12.87 -23.40
CA GLN A 157 5.37 13.66 -24.00
C GLN A 157 4.07 12.83 -24.16
N GLY A 158 2.98 13.32 -23.61
CA GLY A 158 1.66 12.69 -23.64
C GLY A 158 1.41 11.67 -22.53
N TYR A 159 2.44 11.26 -21.77
CA TYR A 159 2.26 10.40 -20.60
C TYR A 159 1.69 11.19 -19.43
N ALA A 160 0.90 10.50 -18.62
CA ALA A 160 0.50 10.94 -17.29
C ALA A 160 0.53 9.72 -16.36
N ILE A 161 0.73 9.96 -15.06
CA ILE A 161 0.85 8.90 -14.07
C ILE A 161 -0.23 8.98 -13.00
N ASP A 162 -0.61 7.82 -12.49
CA ASP A 162 -1.49 7.63 -11.34
C ASP A 162 -0.81 6.63 -10.38
N VAL A 163 -0.56 7.06 -9.15
CA VAL A 163 0.10 6.25 -8.12
C VAL A 163 -0.86 5.76 -7.04
N ASN A 164 -2.18 5.86 -7.24
CA ASN A 164 -3.17 5.46 -6.23
C ASN A 164 -3.09 3.98 -5.82
N ALA A 165 -2.50 3.13 -6.66
CA ALA A 165 -2.33 1.70 -6.39
C ALA A 165 -0.99 1.35 -5.71
N ILE A 166 -0.29 2.34 -5.13
CA ILE A 166 0.97 2.16 -4.41
C ILE A 166 1.19 3.24 -3.34
N ALA A 167 0.54 4.40 -3.48
CA ALA A 167 0.82 5.56 -2.63
C ALA A 167 0.43 5.34 -1.17
N GLN A 168 -0.70 4.67 -0.91
CA GLN A 168 -1.14 4.38 0.46
C GLN A 168 -0.19 3.37 1.13
N GLY A 169 0.16 2.29 0.43
CA GLY A 169 1.15 1.34 0.91
C GLY A 169 2.52 1.97 1.17
N TYR A 170 2.96 2.88 0.28
CA TYR A 170 4.20 3.60 0.48
C TYR A 170 4.15 4.52 1.72
N THR A 171 3.04 5.24 1.90
CA THR A 171 2.84 6.10 3.08
C THR A 171 2.87 5.31 4.38
N VAL A 172 2.27 4.13 4.42
CA VAL A 172 2.35 3.20 5.56
C VAL A 172 3.81 2.84 5.88
N ASP A 173 4.63 2.55 4.87
CA ASP A 173 6.04 2.23 5.05
C ASP A 173 6.87 3.44 5.53
N VAL A 174 6.56 4.66 5.08
CA VAL A 174 7.21 5.90 5.55
C VAL A 174 6.89 6.16 7.02
N VAL A 175 5.62 6.01 7.43
CA VAL A 175 5.22 6.15 8.84
C VAL A 175 5.88 5.06 9.69
N ALA A 176 6.01 3.82 9.19
CA ALA A 176 6.74 2.77 9.89
C ALA A 176 8.21 3.16 10.10
N SER A 177 8.87 3.69 9.06
CA SER A 177 10.25 4.16 9.16
C SER A 177 10.40 5.33 10.14
N LEU A 178 9.44 6.25 10.21
CA LEU A 178 9.39 7.30 11.23
C LEU A 178 9.37 6.68 12.64
N LEU A 179 8.43 5.79 12.93
CA LEU A 179 8.31 5.15 14.25
C LEU A 179 9.56 4.33 14.60
N GLU A 180 10.13 3.60 13.65
CA GLU A 180 11.37 2.83 13.82
C GLU A 180 12.57 3.74 14.11
N SER A 181 12.65 4.95 13.52
CA SER A 181 13.71 5.92 13.79
C SER A 181 13.64 6.52 15.21
N GLU A 182 12.47 6.44 15.84
CA GLU A 182 12.19 6.83 17.23
C GLU A 182 12.24 5.64 18.21
N ASP A 183 12.90 4.55 17.82
CA ASP A 183 13.03 3.31 18.60
C ASP A 183 11.67 2.63 18.94
N VAL A 184 10.59 2.94 18.22
CA VAL A 184 9.29 2.29 18.38
C VAL A 184 9.23 1.02 17.54
N SER A 185 9.31 -0.13 18.20
CA SER A 185 9.35 -1.45 17.55
C SER A 185 8.03 -2.24 17.63
N ASN A 186 7.00 -1.69 18.29
CA ASN A 186 5.70 -2.36 18.44
C ASN A 186 4.62 -1.43 17.90
N TYR A 187 4.13 -1.72 16.70
CA TYR A 187 3.14 -0.86 16.05
C TYR A 187 2.24 -1.64 15.07
N MET A 188 1.07 -1.10 14.85
CA MET A 188 0.17 -1.41 13.74
C MET A 188 -0.23 -0.08 13.10
N ILE A 189 0.11 0.09 11.84
CA ILE A 189 -0.21 1.24 11.01
C ILE A 189 -1.25 0.79 9.98
N GLU A 190 -2.36 1.50 9.90
CA GLU A 190 -3.38 1.32 8.87
C GLU A 190 -3.67 2.67 8.23
N ILE A 191 -3.60 2.76 6.90
CA ILE A 191 -3.96 3.93 6.09
C ILE A 191 -4.72 3.45 4.86
N GLY A 192 -6.01 3.78 4.79
CA GLY A 192 -6.84 3.45 3.63
C GLY A 192 -7.20 1.99 3.44
N GLY A 193 -6.77 1.11 4.35
CA GLY A 193 -6.90 -0.34 4.27
C GLY A 193 -5.56 -1.06 4.16
N GLU A 194 -4.50 -0.35 3.79
CA GLU A 194 -3.12 -0.85 3.76
C GLU A 194 -2.56 -0.87 5.18
N VAL A 195 -2.00 -2.03 5.57
CA VAL A 195 -1.55 -2.27 6.95
C VAL A 195 -0.10 -2.70 6.98
N ARG A 196 0.66 -2.19 7.97
CA ARG A 196 1.97 -2.73 8.36
C ARG A 196 2.00 -2.93 9.87
N CYS A 197 2.50 -4.10 10.29
CA CYS A 197 2.63 -4.45 11.68
C CYS A 197 4.06 -4.83 12.02
N ASN A 198 4.49 -4.48 13.23
CA ASN A 198 5.73 -4.98 13.81
C ASN A 198 5.54 -5.26 15.30
N GLY A 199 6.21 -6.32 15.82
CA GLY A 199 6.19 -6.70 17.21
C GLY A 199 4.81 -7.10 17.73
N VAL A 200 4.44 -6.62 18.92
CA VAL A 200 3.26 -7.05 19.67
C VAL A 200 2.41 -5.87 20.15
N ASN A 201 1.13 -6.13 20.41
CA ASN A 201 0.22 -5.16 21.01
C ASN A 201 0.41 -5.09 22.56
N ALA A 202 -0.32 -4.20 23.23
CA ALA A 202 -0.25 -4.00 24.69
C ALA A 202 -0.57 -5.26 25.52
N ARG A 203 -1.14 -6.31 24.90
CA ARG A 203 -1.41 -7.60 25.57
C ARG A 203 -0.30 -8.62 25.32
N GLY A 204 0.82 -8.23 24.68
CA GLY A 204 1.92 -9.13 24.32
C GLY A 204 1.57 -10.13 23.21
N ARG A 205 0.58 -9.84 22.37
CA ARG A 205 0.13 -10.69 21.26
C ARG A 205 0.43 -10.01 19.93
N LYS A 206 0.65 -10.80 18.89
CA LYS A 206 0.72 -10.28 17.52
C LYS A 206 -0.50 -9.43 17.15
N TRP A 207 -0.34 -8.54 16.19
CA TRP A 207 -1.42 -7.70 15.70
C TRP A 207 -2.37 -8.52 14.84
N ARG A 208 -3.69 -8.30 15.03
CA ARG A 208 -4.75 -9.03 14.32
C ARG A 208 -5.45 -8.12 13.35
N ILE A 209 -5.50 -8.53 12.10
CA ILE A 209 -6.14 -7.81 11.02
C ILE A 209 -7.26 -8.66 10.43
N GLY A 210 -8.47 -8.10 10.34
CA GLY A 210 -9.61 -8.73 9.68
C GLY A 210 -9.62 -8.45 8.20
N ILE A 211 -9.77 -9.48 7.38
CA ILE A 211 -10.08 -9.33 5.95
C ILE A 211 -11.59 -9.32 5.83
N GLU A 212 -12.14 -8.22 5.30
CA GLU A 212 -13.58 -8.03 5.18
C GLU A 212 -14.20 -9.00 4.15
N GLU A 213 -15.41 -9.45 4.42
CA GLU A 213 -16.20 -10.15 3.43
C GLU A 213 -16.58 -9.20 2.29
N PRO A 214 -16.47 -9.63 1.01
CA PRO A 214 -16.85 -8.80 -0.12
C PRO A 214 -18.37 -8.57 -0.10
N SER A 215 -18.76 -7.36 0.26
CA SER A 215 -20.13 -6.90 0.32
C SER A 215 -20.24 -5.50 -0.29
N GLU A 216 -21.33 -5.23 -1.01
CA GLU A 216 -21.64 -3.89 -1.52
C GLU A 216 -21.90 -2.91 -0.39
N GLU A 217 -22.48 -3.39 0.72
CA GLU A 217 -22.71 -2.63 1.95
C GLU A 217 -21.58 -2.88 2.96
N ARG A 218 -21.03 -1.81 3.53
CA ARG A 218 -20.04 -1.92 4.60
C ARG A 218 -20.72 -2.39 5.89
N VAL A 219 -20.64 -3.68 6.18
CA VAL A 219 -21.09 -4.24 7.46
C VAL A 219 -19.87 -4.34 8.37
N THR A 220 -19.74 -3.39 9.29
CA THR A 220 -18.60 -3.35 10.23
C THR A 220 -18.58 -4.62 11.10
N GLY A 221 -17.44 -5.32 11.10
CA GLY A 221 -17.23 -6.49 11.97
C GLY A 221 -17.56 -7.84 11.34
N GLN A 222 -17.95 -7.89 10.06
CA GLN A 222 -18.01 -9.15 9.31
C GLN A 222 -16.70 -9.38 8.58
N PHE A 223 -15.93 -10.35 9.08
CA PHE A 223 -14.66 -10.73 8.50
C PHE A 223 -14.74 -12.10 7.88
N GLN A 224 -14.22 -12.23 6.67
CA GLN A 224 -14.03 -13.51 5.99
C GLN A 224 -12.96 -14.36 6.71
N THR A 225 -11.90 -13.72 7.16
CA THR A 225 -10.83 -14.34 7.94
C THR A 225 -10.09 -13.28 8.76
N ILE A 226 -9.31 -13.76 9.76
CA ILE A 226 -8.43 -12.91 10.57
C ILE A 226 -7.00 -13.44 10.45
N VAL A 227 -6.06 -12.55 10.21
CA VAL A 227 -4.62 -12.86 10.16
C VAL A 227 -3.88 -12.20 11.33
N GLU A 228 -2.80 -12.84 11.78
CA GLU A 228 -1.84 -12.28 12.74
C GLU A 228 -0.56 -11.90 12.00
N LEU A 229 -0.16 -10.64 12.11
CA LEU A 229 1.04 -10.10 11.47
C LEU A 229 2.09 -9.67 12.50
N ASP A 230 3.34 -9.85 12.11
CA ASP A 230 4.54 -9.38 12.80
C ASP A 230 5.64 -9.21 11.75
N SER A 231 6.19 -8.01 11.64
CA SER A 231 7.18 -7.60 10.63
C SER A 231 6.71 -7.85 9.18
N MET A 232 5.40 -7.74 8.97
CA MET A 232 4.74 -7.95 7.67
C MET A 232 3.66 -6.90 7.43
N SER A 233 3.26 -6.79 6.19
CA SER A 233 2.23 -5.88 5.70
C SER A 233 1.11 -6.63 5.01
N LEU A 234 -0.07 -6.01 4.95
CA LEU A 234 -1.25 -6.51 4.23
C LEU A 234 -1.89 -5.37 3.46
N ALA A 235 -2.25 -5.63 2.21
CA ALA A 235 -3.09 -4.74 1.41
C ALA A 235 -4.18 -5.55 0.70
N THR A 236 -5.33 -4.93 0.46
CA THR A 236 -6.47 -5.58 -0.21
C THR A 236 -7.03 -4.71 -1.31
N SER A 237 -6.96 -5.18 -2.54
CA SER A 237 -7.67 -4.62 -3.69
C SER A 237 -8.95 -5.40 -3.96
N GLY A 238 -10.03 -4.69 -4.35
CA GLY A 238 -11.31 -5.33 -4.64
C GLY A 238 -12.19 -4.54 -5.60
N ASN A 239 -12.94 -5.25 -6.44
CA ASN A 239 -13.79 -4.69 -7.49
C ASN A 239 -15.27 -4.60 -7.12
N TYR A 240 -15.65 -4.98 -5.90
CA TYR A 240 -17.04 -5.08 -5.47
C TYR A 240 -17.65 -3.74 -4.96
N ARG A 241 -16.81 -2.72 -4.71
CA ARG A 241 -17.25 -1.41 -4.16
C ARG A 241 -17.24 -0.27 -5.15
N LYS A 242 -16.28 -0.26 -6.09
CA LYS A 242 -16.10 0.83 -7.07
C LYS A 242 -16.39 0.30 -8.48
N TYR A 243 -17.62 0.41 -8.91
CA TYR A 243 -18.07 0.07 -10.26
C TYR A 243 -19.18 1.03 -10.70
N TRP A 244 -19.44 1.07 -11.97
CA TRP A 244 -20.67 1.66 -12.55
C TRP A 244 -21.28 0.63 -13.51
N GLU A 245 -22.58 0.76 -13.78
CA GLU A 245 -23.26 -0.11 -14.72
C GLU A 245 -23.34 0.56 -16.08
N ASP A 246 -23.00 -0.18 -17.13
CA ASP A 246 -23.15 0.29 -18.50
C ASP A 246 -24.62 0.22 -18.95
N GLN A 247 -24.90 0.65 -20.19
CA GLN A 247 -26.26 0.66 -20.75
C GLN A 247 -26.86 -0.75 -20.89
N THR A 248 -26.06 -1.80 -20.80
CA THR A 248 -26.48 -3.21 -20.84
C THR A 248 -26.68 -3.80 -19.44
N GLY A 249 -26.40 -3.06 -18.37
CA GLY A 249 -26.42 -3.53 -16.98
C GLY A 249 -25.14 -4.29 -16.59
N GLN A 250 -24.09 -4.25 -17.41
CA GLN A 250 -22.81 -4.88 -17.06
C GLN A 250 -22.04 -3.97 -16.10
N LYS A 251 -21.54 -4.56 -15.00
CA LYS A 251 -20.67 -3.87 -14.05
C LYS A 251 -19.30 -3.59 -14.70
N VAL A 252 -18.92 -2.32 -14.69
CA VAL A 252 -17.62 -1.84 -15.16
C VAL A 252 -16.82 -1.44 -13.95
N VAL A 253 -15.77 -2.19 -13.68
CA VAL A 253 -14.91 -2.02 -12.50
C VAL A 253 -13.80 -1.00 -12.77
N HIS A 254 -13.27 -0.42 -11.69
CA HIS A 254 -12.19 0.58 -11.78
C HIS A 254 -10.82 -0.01 -12.11
N SER A 255 -10.64 -1.33 -12.02
CA SER A 255 -9.40 -2.00 -12.43
C SER A 255 -9.32 -2.03 -13.96
N ILE A 256 -8.42 -1.24 -14.53
CA ILE A 256 -8.17 -1.16 -15.97
C ILE A 256 -6.92 -1.96 -16.29
N ASP A 257 -7.03 -2.85 -17.27
CA ASP A 257 -5.89 -3.61 -17.77
C ASP A 257 -4.99 -2.71 -18.64
N PRO A 258 -3.73 -2.48 -18.25
CA PRO A 258 -2.82 -1.62 -19.00
C PRO A 258 -2.47 -2.17 -20.40
N GLU A 259 -2.60 -3.48 -20.63
CA GLU A 259 -2.30 -4.11 -21.93
C GLU A 259 -3.43 -3.87 -22.94
N THR A 260 -4.67 -3.88 -22.48
CA THR A 260 -5.86 -3.74 -23.37
C THR A 260 -6.50 -2.35 -23.31
N GLY A 261 -6.19 -1.55 -22.29
CA GLY A 261 -6.81 -0.27 -22.00
C GLY A 261 -8.27 -0.36 -21.57
N ARG A 262 -8.75 -1.55 -21.19
CA ARG A 262 -10.15 -1.83 -20.87
C ARG A 262 -10.33 -2.26 -19.42
N PRO A 263 -11.51 -2.02 -18.83
CA PRO A 263 -11.86 -2.60 -17.54
C PRO A 263 -11.76 -4.10 -17.56
N VAL A 264 -11.20 -4.66 -16.49
CA VAL A 264 -11.03 -6.11 -16.34
C VAL A 264 -12.38 -6.78 -16.17
N ILE A 265 -12.60 -7.87 -16.91
CA ILE A 265 -13.73 -8.77 -16.72
C ILE A 265 -13.20 -10.03 -16.03
N SER A 266 -13.42 -10.12 -14.71
CA SER A 266 -12.92 -11.23 -13.89
C SER A 266 -13.95 -11.59 -12.83
N ASN A 267 -13.94 -12.85 -12.42
CA ASN A 267 -14.68 -13.31 -11.24
C ASN A 267 -13.88 -13.15 -9.93
N LEU A 268 -12.66 -12.63 -9.99
CA LEU A 268 -11.89 -12.25 -8.81
C LEU A 268 -12.50 -11.01 -8.16
N LEU A 269 -13.09 -11.19 -6.99
CA LEU A 269 -13.77 -10.12 -6.26
C LEU A 269 -12.79 -9.28 -5.43
N SER A 270 -11.83 -9.94 -4.77
CA SER A 270 -10.76 -9.28 -4.03
C SER A 270 -9.48 -10.11 -3.99
N ALA A 271 -8.37 -9.42 -3.83
CA ALA A 271 -7.05 -9.98 -3.61
C ALA A 271 -6.43 -9.30 -2.40
N SER A 272 -6.19 -10.06 -1.33
CA SER A 272 -5.45 -9.63 -0.14
C SER A 272 -4.04 -10.20 -0.21
N ILE A 273 -3.04 -9.33 -0.11
CA ILE A 273 -1.64 -9.70 -0.26
C ILE A 273 -0.89 -9.40 1.03
N ILE A 274 -0.19 -10.41 1.57
CA ILE A 274 0.79 -10.25 2.63
C ILE A 274 2.17 -10.16 1.99
N ALA A 275 2.94 -9.14 2.35
CA ALA A 275 4.30 -8.89 1.85
C ALA A 275 5.17 -8.24 2.94
N PRO A 276 6.51 -8.19 2.78
CA PRO A 276 7.40 -7.53 3.73
C PRO A 276 7.16 -6.03 3.86
N THR A 277 6.67 -5.35 2.80
CA THR A 277 6.36 -3.92 2.78
C THR A 277 4.94 -3.67 2.31
N ALA A 278 4.29 -2.64 2.85
CA ALA A 278 2.95 -2.25 2.43
C ALA A 278 2.95 -1.72 0.97
N THR A 279 4.01 -1.06 0.54
CA THR A 279 4.24 -0.66 -0.87
C THR A 279 4.10 -1.85 -1.82
N THR A 280 4.78 -2.96 -1.50
CA THR A 280 4.75 -4.17 -2.34
C THR A 280 3.38 -4.86 -2.29
N ALA A 281 2.79 -4.95 -1.09
CA ALA A 281 1.47 -5.56 -0.91
C ALA A 281 0.39 -4.84 -1.73
N ASP A 282 0.34 -3.50 -1.68
CA ASP A 282 -0.61 -2.64 -2.36
C ASP A 282 -0.51 -2.79 -3.90
N ALA A 283 0.69 -2.61 -4.45
CA ALA A 283 0.92 -2.77 -5.88
C ALA A 283 0.59 -4.20 -6.39
N LEU A 284 0.98 -5.23 -5.64
CA LEU A 284 0.71 -6.62 -6.04
C LEU A 284 -0.77 -6.98 -5.89
N ALA A 285 -1.49 -6.44 -4.91
CA ALA A 285 -2.92 -6.62 -4.79
C ALA A 285 -3.64 -6.11 -6.05
N THR A 286 -3.28 -4.92 -6.52
CA THR A 286 -3.80 -4.35 -7.78
C THR A 286 -3.40 -5.22 -8.99
N ALA A 287 -2.14 -5.63 -9.11
CA ALA A 287 -1.68 -6.49 -10.19
C ALA A 287 -2.45 -7.83 -10.23
N CYS A 288 -2.76 -8.42 -9.06
CA CYS A 288 -3.56 -9.64 -8.97
C CYS A 288 -4.98 -9.44 -9.53
N MET A 289 -5.62 -8.30 -9.23
CA MET A 289 -6.95 -7.98 -9.76
C MET A 289 -6.95 -7.89 -11.29
N ILE A 290 -5.86 -7.40 -11.88
CA ILE A 290 -5.68 -7.32 -13.35
C ILE A 290 -5.45 -8.71 -13.96
N LYS A 291 -4.56 -9.51 -13.36
CA LYS A 291 -4.19 -10.84 -13.89
C LYS A 291 -5.29 -11.89 -13.73
N GLY A 292 -6.27 -11.67 -12.85
CA GLY A 292 -7.22 -12.69 -12.43
C GLY A 292 -6.55 -13.85 -11.71
N ILE A 293 -7.33 -14.81 -11.17
CA ILE A 293 -6.82 -15.82 -10.22
C ILE A 293 -5.65 -16.65 -10.74
N VAL A 294 -5.72 -17.15 -11.98
CA VAL A 294 -4.65 -18.00 -12.54
C VAL A 294 -3.37 -17.19 -12.80
N GLY A 295 -3.52 -15.98 -13.34
CA GLY A 295 -2.37 -15.10 -13.58
C GLY A 295 -1.76 -14.59 -12.28
N ALA A 296 -2.59 -14.29 -11.29
CA ALA A 296 -2.16 -13.82 -9.96
C ALA A 296 -1.31 -14.88 -9.24
N THR A 297 -1.78 -16.11 -9.14
CA THR A 297 -1.02 -17.21 -8.49
C THR A 297 0.33 -17.43 -9.17
N ASN A 298 0.36 -17.54 -10.50
CA ASN A 298 1.60 -17.69 -11.26
C ASN A 298 2.56 -16.49 -11.10
N MET A 299 2.03 -15.28 -10.98
CA MET A 299 2.82 -14.06 -10.75
C MET A 299 3.44 -14.08 -9.36
N LEU A 300 2.67 -14.42 -8.33
CA LEU A 300 3.14 -14.43 -6.95
C LEU A 300 4.23 -15.48 -6.69
N ASP A 301 4.31 -16.56 -7.46
CA ASP A 301 5.40 -17.54 -7.37
C ASP A 301 6.80 -16.93 -7.57
N ARG A 302 6.87 -15.73 -8.17
CA ARG A 302 8.13 -14.96 -8.34
C ARG A 302 8.54 -14.15 -7.12
N PHE A 303 7.68 -14.09 -6.10
CA PHE A 303 7.88 -13.29 -4.88
C PHE A 303 7.93 -14.22 -3.66
N PRO A 304 9.12 -14.62 -3.18
CA PRO A 304 9.28 -15.71 -2.20
C PRO A 304 8.66 -15.42 -0.82
N ASP A 305 8.52 -14.15 -0.46
CA ASP A 305 8.00 -13.73 0.86
C ASP A 305 6.60 -13.11 0.76
N VAL A 306 5.87 -13.42 -0.32
CA VAL A 306 4.54 -12.87 -0.59
C VAL A 306 3.51 -13.98 -0.60
N GLU A 307 2.39 -13.74 0.09
CA GLU A 307 1.26 -14.67 0.12
C GLU A 307 -0.02 -13.95 -0.29
N GLY A 308 -0.91 -14.69 -0.94
CA GLY A 308 -2.18 -14.18 -1.45
C GLY A 308 -3.39 -14.93 -0.92
N TYR A 309 -4.45 -14.17 -0.64
CA TYR A 309 -5.79 -14.65 -0.30
C TYR A 309 -6.77 -14.05 -1.28
N PHE A 310 -7.45 -14.88 -2.02
CA PHE A 310 -8.30 -14.49 -3.12
C PHE A 310 -9.74 -14.89 -2.86
N ILE A 311 -10.66 -13.96 -3.04
CA ILE A 311 -12.09 -14.23 -2.99
C ILE A 311 -12.63 -14.18 -4.42
N VAL A 312 -13.23 -15.28 -4.86
CA VAL A 312 -13.69 -15.50 -6.22
C VAL A 312 -15.19 -15.73 -6.24
N GLY A 313 -15.90 -15.04 -7.10
CA GLY A 313 -17.32 -15.28 -7.33
C GLY A 313 -17.56 -16.50 -8.21
N THR A 314 -18.48 -17.38 -7.83
CA THR A 314 -18.90 -18.51 -8.64
C THR A 314 -20.05 -18.12 -9.59
N LYS A 315 -20.32 -18.96 -10.60
CA LYS A 315 -21.46 -18.76 -11.53
C LYS A 315 -22.84 -18.83 -10.83
N PHE A 316 -22.89 -19.36 -9.61
CA PHE A 316 -24.14 -19.50 -8.83
C PHE A 316 -24.31 -18.39 -7.80
N GLY A 317 -23.44 -17.37 -7.77
CA GLY A 317 -23.51 -16.27 -6.81
C GLY A 317 -22.89 -16.60 -5.44
N GLU A 318 -22.26 -17.77 -5.30
CA GLU A 318 -21.49 -18.14 -4.11
C GLU A 318 -20.07 -17.57 -4.23
N ILE A 319 -19.36 -17.51 -3.10
CA ILE A 319 -17.95 -17.15 -3.05
C ILE A 319 -17.08 -18.39 -2.80
N GLU A 320 -15.92 -18.41 -3.41
CA GLU A 320 -14.86 -19.40 -3.19
C GLU A 320 -13.60 -18.67 -2.74
N VAL A 321 -12.87 -19.28 -1.81
CA VAL A 321 -11.60 -18.76 -1.30
C VAL A 321 -10.46 -19.60 -1.85
N ILE A 322 -9.45 -18.93 -2.38
CA ILE A 322 -8.21 -19.53 -2.86
C ILE A 322 -7.04 -18.88 -2.13
N GLU A 323 -6.17 -19.68 -1.53
CA GLU A 323 -5.01 -19.24 -0.77
C GLU A 323 -3.72 -19.73 -1.42
N THR A 324 -2.65 -18.94 -1.36
CA THR A 324 -1.31 -19.46 -1.64
C THR A 324 -0.84 -20.39 -0.51
N PRO A 325 0.11 -21.32 -0.79
CA PRO A 325 0.47 -22.36 0.16
C PRO A 325 0.93 -21.87 1.54
N GLY A 326 1.56 -20.70 1.60
CA GLY A 326 2.10 -20.16 2.85
C GLY A 326 1.13 -19.28 3.63
N TRP A 327 -0.05 -18.94 3.09
CA TRP A 327 -1.04 -18.07 3.73
C TRP A 327 -1.45 -18.56 5.12
N LYS A 328 -1.61 -19.88 5.29
CA LYS A 328 -2.03 -20.49 6.57
C LYS A 328 -1.12 -20.18 7.76
N ARG A 329 0.12 -19.74 7.51
CA ARG A 329 1.04 -19.31 8.59
C ARG A 329 0.55 -18.07 9.33
N TYR A 330 -0.31 -17.30 8.69
CA TYR A 330 -0.84 -16.04 9.22
C TYR A 330 -2.26 -16.15 9.75
N THR A 331 -3.03 -17.17 9.35
CA THR A 331 -4.44 -17.33 9.76
C THR A 331 -4.54 -17.69 11.24
N VAL A 332 -5.46 -17.03 11.94
CA VAL A 332 -5.80 -17.35 13.34
C VAL A 332 -6.79 -18.50 13.36
N ASN A 333 -6.45 -19.59 14.06
CA ASN A 333 -7.35 -20.72 14.31
C ASN A 333 -8.32 -20.42 15.46
#